data_1f8b32da75c6c88d62ce6e7556b4f379
#
_entry.id   1f8b32da75c6c88d62ce6e7556b4f379
#
_cell.length_a   1.000
_cell.length_b   1.000
_cell.length_c   1.000
_cell.angle_alpha   90.00
_cell.angle_beta   90.00
_cell.angle_gamma   90.00
#
_symmetry.space_group_name_H-M   'P 1'
#
loop_
_entity.id
_entity.type
_entity.pdbx_description
1 polymer ?
#
loop_
_entity_poly.entity_id
_entity_poly.type
_entity_poly.pdbx_seq_one_letter_code
_entity_poly.pdbx_strand_id
1 'polypeptide(L)'
;MIEYIFRVKGSDIFYTPETNGGGDHFFPEYLELVTQYYGRVHHIMEWCSGPGFIGYGLMACNVCDRLTLLDKFKPAIDVAKKTAENSFIKIIDMSDTEKVYHRRVFPRTEIYHSDNCSVLPEDEKIDLVVGNPPHFENEEDAIKALSAMGSPIFNDHLSEILLDPKWDAHRDMFNQLSTRLSDGGRICLQLHSGGSNVDTFKPMVEEAGLRITAKIESIQYQDIYYMEVQK
;
A
#
# COMPACT_ATOMS: atom_id res chain seq x y z
N MET A 1 -10.77 21.84 5.37
CA MET A 1 -10.58 20.38 5.52
C MET A 1 -9.60 20.17 6.66
N ILE A 2 -9.91 19.29 7.61
CA ILE A 2 -9.02 19.01 8.76
C ILE A 2 -7.98 18.00 8.29
N GLU A 3 -6.71 18.34 8.43
CA GLU A 3 -5.58 17.44 8.13
C GLU A 3 -5.03 16.86 9.42
N TYR A 4 -4.58 15.63 9.33
CA TYR A 4 -3.92 14.88 10.38
C TYR A 4 -2.50 14.50 9.97
N ILE A 5 -1.71 14.11 10.93
CA ILE A 5 -0.33 13.64 10.72
C ILE A 5 -0.17 12.29 11.41
N PHE A 6 0.22 11.29 10.63
CA PHE A 6 0.73 10.02 11.13
C PHE A 6 2.25 10.07 11.16
N ARG A 7 2.85 9.81 12.31
CA ARG A 7 4.31 9.97 12.48
C ARG A 7 5.02 8.65 12.62
N VAL A 8 5.99 8.41 11.73
CA VAL A 8 6.83 7.20 11.72
C VAL A 8 8.29 7.60 11.71
N LYS A 9 9.08 7.16 12.70
CA LYS A 9 10.53 7.44 12.79
C LYS A 9 10.89 8.93 12.62
N GLY A 10 10.02 9.82 13.10
CA GLY A 10 10.21 11.27 12.98
C GLY A 10 9.80 11.86 11.63
N SER A 11 9.27 11.06 10.73
CA SER A 11 8.71 11.48 9.44
C SER A 11 7.22 11.68 9.55
N ASP A 12 6.71 12.76 8.96
CA ASP A 12 5.31 13.13 8.97
C ASP A 12 4.63 12.65 7.69
N ILE A 13 3.57 11.86 7.81
CA ILE A 13 2.69 11.43 6.72
C ILE A 13 1.37 12.16 6.89
N PHE A 14 1.02 13.02 5.94
CA PHE A 14 -0.20 13.79 5.95
C PHE A 14 -1.38 12.97 5.46
N TYR A 15 -2.56 13.17 6.05
CA TYR A 15 -3.79 12.54 5.59
C TYR A 15 -5.03 13.34 6.04
N THR A 16 -6.18 12.99 5.49
CA THR A 16 -7.49 13.48 5.91
C THR A 16 -8.37 12.29 6.27
N PRO A 17 -9.49 12.47 7.01
CA PRO A 17 -10.42 11.37 7.29
C PRO A 17 -10.91 10.65 6.03
N GLU A 18 -11.09 11.38 4.93
CA GLU A 18 -11.55 10.84 3.65
C GLU A 18 -10.50 9.98 2.94
N THR A 19 -9.21 10.22 3.22
CA THR A 19 -8.11 9.49 2.58
C THR A 19 -7.57 8.35 3.44
N ASN A 20 -8.08 8.16 4.66
CA ASN A 20 -7.65 7.09 5.55
C ASN A 20 -8.46 5.81 5.28
N GLY A 21 -7.90 4.91 4.49
CA GLY A 21 -8.39 3.54 4.26
C GLY A 21 -7.87 2.52 5.28
N GLY A 22 -7.39 2.94 6.45
CA GLY A 22 -6.90 2.05 7.51
C GLY A 22 -5.41 1.69 7.43
N GLY A 23 -4.68 2.16 6.43
CA GLY A 23 -3.28 1.83 6.23
C GLY A 23 -2.35 2.21 7.41
N ASP A 24 -2.71 3.22 8.20
CA ASP A 24 -2.02 3.60 9.43
C ASP A 24 -2.05 2.49 10.49
N HIS A 25 -3.14 1.74 10.57
CA HIS A 25 -3.29 0.60 11.47
C HIS A 25 -2.50 -0.63 10.99
N PHE A 26 -2.39 -0.83 9.68
CA PHE A 26 -1.75 -2.01 9.09
C PHE A 26 -0.25 -1.85 8.83
N PHE A 27 0.26 -0.61 8.78
CA PHE A 27 1.68 -0.36 8.59
C PHE A 27 2.61 -1.15 9.55
N PRO A 28 2.33 -1.24 10.87
CA PRO A 28 3.21 -1.97 11.78
C PRO A 28 3.35 -3.46 11.41
N GLU A 29 2.25 -4.09 11.00
CA GLU A 29 2.25 -5.49 10.59
C GLU A 29 2.96 -5.68 9.23
N TYR A 30 2.78 -4.76 8.28
CA TYR A 30 3.57 -4.75 7.05
C TYR A 30 5.07 -4.58 7.31
N LEU A 31 5.46 -3.73 8.25
CA LEU A 31 6.85 -3.57 8.63
C LEU A 31 7.44 -4.88 9.16
N GLU A 32 6.69 -5.59 10.01
CA GLU A 32 7.11 -6.90 10.53
C GLU A 32 7.23 -7.92 9.43
N LEU A 33 6.20 -8.08 8.59
CA LEU A 33 6.19 -9.00 7.45
C LEU A 33 7.36 -8.73 6.49
N VAL A 34 7.55 -7.47 6.09
CA VAL A 34 8.60 -7.12 5.13
C VAL A 34 9.98 -7.38 5.74
N THR A 35 10.19 -7.02 7.00
CA THR A 35 11.50 -7.23 7.66
C THR A 35 11.81 -8.71 7.84
N GLN A 36 10.80 -9.51 8.18
CA GLN A 36 10.97 -10.95 8.46
C GLN A 36 11.14 -11.79 7.20
N TYR A 37 10.34 -11.52 6.15
CA TYR A 37 10.26 -12.41 4.99
C TYR A 37 11.00 -11.91 3.75
N TYR A 38 11.14 -10.58 3.59
CA TYR A 38 11.72 -9.97 2.37
C TYR A 38 13.02 -9.24 2.65
N GLY A 39 13.23 -8.75 3.87
CA GLY A 39 14.38 -7.93 4.22
C GLY A 39 14.33 -6.56 3.54
N ARG A 40 15.51 -5.99 3.27
CA ARG A 40 15.59 -4.72 2.55
C ARG A 40 15.56 -4.98 1.05
N VAL A 41 14.68 -4.26 0.36
CA VAL A 41 14.50 -4.34 -1.10
C VAL A 41 14.87 -3.00 -1.76
N HIS A 42 15.17 -3.00 -3.05
CA HIS A 42 15.48 -1.76 -3.74
C HIS A 42 14.22 -0.94 -4.04
N HIS A 43 13.19 -1.56 -4.59
CA HIS A 43 11.99 -0.86 -5.05
C HIS A 43 10.71 -1.48 -4.49
N ILE A 44 9.97 -0.71 -3.70
CA ILE A 44 8.60 -1.04 -3.26
C ILE A 44 7.60 -0.24 -4.08
N MET A 45 6.53 -0.91 -4.50
CA MET A 45 5.32 -0.25 -4.98
C MET A 45 4.18 -0.51 -4.00
N GLU A 46 3.49 0.53 -3.57
CA GLU A 46 2.22 0.42 -2.84
C GLU A 46 1.06 0.65 -3.80
N TRP A 47 0.26 -0.39 -3.98
CA TRP A 47 -0.98 -0.35 -4.75
C TRP A 47 -2.17 -0.05 -3.85
N CYS A 48 -3.10 0.79 -4.32
CA CYS A 48 -4.18 1.35 -3.50
C CYS A 48 -3.60 2.06 -2.28
N SER A 49 -2.61 2.93 -2.55
CA SER A 49 -1.73 3.49 -1.52
C SER A 49 -2.44 4.42 -0.55
N GLY A 50 -3.61 4.96 -0.91
CA GLY A 50 -4.18 6.04 -0.15
C GLY A 50 -3.16 7.18 0.03
N PRO A 51 -2.96 7.71 1.24
CA PRO A 51 -1.93 8.72 1.52
C PRO A 51 -0.51 8.14 1.63
N GLY A 52 -0.32 6.84 1.42
CA GLY A 52 0.99 6.18 1.45
C GLY A 52 1.45 5.73 2.84
N PHE A 53 0.56 5.37 3.73
CA PHE A 53 0.94 4.98 5.11
C PHE A 53 1.93 3.82 5.14
N ILE A 54 1.68 2.78 4.35
CA ILE A 54 2.52 1.58 4.32
C ILE A 54 3.85 1.90 3.64
N GLY A 55 3.82 2.42 2.42
CA GLY A 55 5.02 2.71 1.63
C GLY A 55 5.93 3.74 2.26
N TYR A 56 5.41 4.88 2.67
CA TYR A 56 6.20 5.89 3.38
C TYR A 56 6.71 5.39 4.73
N GLY A 57 5.89 4.60 5.44
CA GLY A 57 6.30 3.99 6.70
C GLY A 57 7.48 3.04 6.50
N LEU A 58 7.43 2.17 5.50
CA LEU A 58 8.51 1.24 5.15
C LEU A 58 9.77 2.01 4.71
N MET A 59 9.64 3.05 3.89
CA MET A 59 10.77 3.90 3.49
C MET A 59 11.38 4.65 4.67
N ALA A 60 10.57 5.20 5.59
CA ALA A 60 11.05 5.84 6.82
C ALA A 60 11.80 4.86 7.74
N CYS A 61 11.43 3.58 7.72
CA CYS A 61 12.13 2.50 8.42
C CYS A 61 13.35 1.95 7.64
N ASN A 62 13.72 2.57 6.51
CA ASN A 62 14.87 2.18 5.69
C ASN A 62 14.77 0.76 5.12
N VAL A 63 13.57 0.33 4.79
CA VAL A 63 13.29 -1.00 4.21
C VAL A 63 13.45 -0.98 2.69
N CYS A 64 13.29 0.17 2.05
CA CYS A 64 13.51 0.33 0.61
C CYS A 64 14.29 1.60 0.25
N ASP A 65 14.83 1.62 -0.98
CA ASP A 65 15.54 2.76 -1.55
C ASP A 65 14.65 3.64 -2.42
N ARG A 66 13.63 3.04 -3.05
CA ARG A 66 12.72 3.67 -3.98
C ARG A 66 11.29 3.24 -3.67
N LEU A 67 10.35 4.17 -3.80
CA LEU A 67 8.94 3.96 -3.54
C LEU A 67 8.11 4.46 -4.71
N THR A 68 7.18 3.63 -5.17
CA THR A 68 6.10 4.04 -6.07
C THR A 68 4.78 3.94 -5.34
N LEU A 69 4.00 5.02 -5.32
CA LEU A 69 2.64 5.06 -4.79
C LEU A 69 1.64 5.15 -5.95
N LEU A 70 0.64 4.31 -5.90
CA LEU A 70 -0.38 4.18 -6.94
C LEU A 70 -1.77 4.16 -6.31
N ASP A 71 -2.61 5.13 -6.67
CA ASP A 71 -3.99 5.18 -6.20
C ASP A 71 -4.91 5.86 -7.23
N LYS A 72 -6.15 5.37 -7.34
CA LYS A 72 -7.17 5.97 -8.19
C LYS A 72 -7.85 7.18 -7.55
N PHE A 73 -7.77 7.32 -6.23
CA PHE A 73 -8.43 8.38 -5.47
C PHE A 73 -7.56 9.65 -5.43
N LYS A 74 -7.94 10.62 -6.25
CA LYS A 74 -7.15 11.86 -6.43
C LYS A 74 -6.83 12.60 -5.12
N PRO A 75 -7.76 12.76 -4.15
CA PRO A 75 -7.46 13.41 -2.87
C PRO A 75 -6.35 12.69 -2.08
N ALA A 76 -6.29 11.34 -2.13
CA ALA A 76 -5.22 10.57 -1.49
C ALA A 76 -3.86 10.86 -2.14
N ILE A 77 -3.82 10.92 -3.47
CA ILE A 77 -2.62 11.30 -4.23
C ILE A 77 -2.14 12.72 -3.87
N ASP A 78 -3.05 13.67 -3.67
CA ASP A 78 -2.67 15.03 -3.32
C ASP A 78 -2.02 15.12 -1.92
N VAL A 79 -2.55 14.41 -0.94
CA VAL A 79 -1.91 14.36 0.40
C VAL A 79 -0.63 13.53 0.39
N ALA A 80 -0.52 12.49 -0.43
CA ALA A 80 0.72 11.74 -0.62
C ALA A 80 1.84 12.65 -1.21
N LYS A 81 1.52 13.46 -2.22
CA LYS A 81 2.44 14.47 -2.77
C LYS A 81 2.87 15.48 -1.72
N LYS A 82 1.92 15.97 -0.91
CA LYS A 82 2.22 16.87 0.19
C LYS A 82 3.20 16.23 1.19
N THR A 83 3.05 14.95 1.49
CA THR A 83 3.99 14.19 2.32
C THR A 83 5.39 14.19 1.73
N ALA A 84 5.54 13.85 0.44
CA ALA A 84 6.84 13.84 -0.23
C ALA A 84 7.53 15.21 -0.24
N GLU A 85 6.75 16.29 -0.36
CA GLU A 85 7.25 17.65 -0.43
C GLU A 85 7.64 18.25 0.93
N ASN A 86 6.92 17.85 1.99
CA ASN A 86 7.02 18.51 3.30
C ASN A 86 7.71 17.68 4.39
N SER A 87 8.07 16.43 4.13
CA SER A 87 8.76 15.60 5.11
C SER A 87 10.28 15.79 5.01
N PHE A 88 10.88 16.42 6.04
CA PHE A 88 12.31 16.71 6.12
C PHE A 88 12.89 16.26 7.45
N ILE A 89 14.14 15.79 7.42
CA ILE A 89 14.95 15.59 8.61
C ILE A 89 15.85 16.81 8.77
N LYS A 90 15.88 17.35 9.98
CA LYS A 90 16.84 18.38 10.38
C LYS A 90 18.18 17.72 10.69
N ILE A 91 19.20 18.02 9.89
CA ILE A 91 20.57 17.58 10.12
C ILE A 91 21.34 18.75 10.70
N ILE A 92 21.91 18.57 11.90
CA ILE A 92 22.80 19.53 12.52
C ILE A 92 24.22 19.08 12.20
N ASP A 93 24.98 19.93 11.52
CA ASP A 93 26.40 19.69 11.32
C ASP A 93 27.14 20.01 12.64
N MET A 94 27.58 18.95 13.31
CA MET A 94 28.30 19.07 14.58
C MET A 94 29.72 19.68 14.44
N SER A 95 30.23 19.74 13.22
CA SER A 95 31.51 20.40 12.92
C SER A 95 31.35 21.91 12.73
N ASP A 96 30.13 22.38 12.46
CA ASP A 96 29.78 23.78 12.25
C ASP A 96 28.38 24.03 12.84
N THR A 97 28.35 24.48 14.09
CA THR A 97 27.13 24.69 14.89
C THR A 97 26.15 25.72 14.30
N GLU A 98 26.55 26.47 13.27
CA GLU A 98 25.70 27.43 12.58
C GLU A 98 24.99 26.83 11.37
N LYS A 99 25.41 25.64 10.89
CA LYS A 99 24.81 24.99 9.71
C LYS A 99 23.79 23.97 10.07
N VAL A 100 22.56 24.25 9.66
CA VAL A 100 21.41 23.33 9.77
C VAL A 100 20.96 23.00 8.36
N TYR A 101 21.00 21.73 8.03
CA TYR A 101 20.53 21.22 6.74
C TYR A 101 19.18 20.52 6.90
N HIS A 102 18.30 20.71 5.92
CA HIS A 102 17.06 19.96 5.81
C HIS A 102 17.21 18.94 4.69
N ARG A 103 17.15 17.66 5.03
CA ARG A 103 17.17 16.56 4.06
C ARG A 103 15.76 16.03 3.86
N ARG A 104 15.31 15.94 2.59
CA ARG A 104 14.06 15.27 2.25
C ARG A 104 14.12 13.82 2.70
N VAL A 105 13.07 13.36 3.42
CA VAL A 105 13.01 11.99 3.96
C VAL A 105 12.69 10.99 2.85
N PHE A 106 11.84 11.41 1.89
CA PHE A 106 11.33 10.56 0.80
C PHE A 106 11.85 11.03 -0.59
N PRO A 107 13.19 11.01 -0.83
CA PRO A 107 13.78 11.65 -2.01
C PRO A 107 13.52 10.88 -3.32
N ARG A 108 13.18 9.59 -3.24
CA ARG A 108 12.95 8.71 -4.37
C ARG A 108 11.56 8.12 -4.33
N THR A 109 10.56 9.00 -4.22
CA THR A 109 9.14 8.63 -4.26
C THR A 109 8.53 9.12 -5.56
N GLU A 110 7.90 8.21 -6.29
CA GLU A 110 7.09 8.48 -7.47
C GLU A 110 5.63 8.24 -7.12
N ILE A 111 4.74 9.15 -7.53
CA ILE A 111 3.33 9.13 -7.12
C ILE A 111 2.46 9.29 -8.36
N TYR A 112 1.63 8.29 -8.61
CA TYR A 112 0.78 8.22 -9.78
C TYR A 112 -0.70 8.17 -9.40
N HIS A 113 -1.50 9.01 -10.04
CA HIS A 113 -2.95 8.93 -10.00
C HIS A 113 -3.41 7.93 -11.04
N SER A 114 -3.58 6.68 -10.62
CA SER A 114 -3.98 5.57 -11.49
C SER A 114 -4.51 4.40 -10.66
N ASP A 115 -5.35 3.60 -11.26
CA ASP A 115 -5.85 2.34 -10.70
C ASP A 115 -4.96 1.13 -11.00
N ASN A 116 -3.99 1.29 -11.91
CA ASN A 116 -3.15 0.19 -12.38
C ASN A 116 -1.74 0.64 -12.81
N CYS A 117 -0.88 -0.31 -13.16
CA CYS A 117 0.52 -0.06 -13.51
C CYS A 117 0.77 0.45 -14.93
N SER A 118 -0.25 0.70 -15.74
CA SER A 118 -0.07 1.13 -17.15
C SER A 118 0.63 2.48 -17.28
N VAL A 119 0.60 3.29 -16.22
CA VAL A 119 1.26 4.60 -16.15
C VAL A 119 2.76 4.52 -15.91
N LEU A 120 3.26 3.35 -15.49
CA LEU A 120 4.68 3.15 -15.23
C LEU A 120 5.44 2.90 -16.55
N PRO A 121 6.73 3.24 -16.62
CA PRO A 121 7.59 2.86 -17.75
C PRO A 121 7.50 1.34 -18.01
N GLU A 122 7.59 0.96 -19.29
CA GLU A 122 7.45 -0.47 -19.68
C GLU A 122 8.57 -1.36 -19.12
N ASP A 123 9.76 -0.80 -18.96
CA ASP A 123 10.96 -1.48 -18.43
C ASP A 123 11.08 -1.40 -16.90
N GLU A 124 10.11 -0.75 -16.23
CA GLU A 124 10.11 -0.63 -14.78
C GLU A 124 10.06 -1.99 -14.10
N LYS A 125 10.98 -2.21 -13.13
CA LYS A 125 11.04 -3.43 -12.33
C LYS A 125 10.78 -3.12 -10.86
N ILE A 126 9.95 -3.97 -10.25
CA ILE A 126 9.46 -3.83 -8.88
C ILE A 126 9.85 -5.08 -8.10
N ASP A 127 10.51 -4.90 -6.96
CA ASP A 127 10.95 -6.03 -6.12
C ASP A 127 9.85 -6.50 -5.17
N LEU A 128 9.07 -5.56 -4.65
CA LEU A 128 7.96 -5.88 -3.75
C LEU A 128 6.78 -4.95 -4.01
N VAL A 129 5.63 -5.55 -4.24
CA VAL A 129 4.34 -4.86 -4.23
C VAL A 129 3.66 -5.10 -2.90
N VAL A 130 3.25 -4.03 -2.23
CA VAL A 130 2.41 -4.08 -1.04
C VAL A 130 1.11 -3.33 -1.29
N GLY A 131 0.09 -3.55 -0.49
CA GLY A 131 -1.15 -2.79 -0.64
C GLY A 131 -2.30 -3.31 0.21
N ASN A 132 -3.22 -2.39 0.46
CA ASN A 132 -4.50 -2.64 1.11
C ASN A 132 -5.63 -2.35 0.09
N PRO A 133 -5.79 -3.22 -0.94
CA PRO A 133 -6.74 -3.01 -2.03
C PRO A 133 -8.18 -3.23 -1.56
N PRO A 134 -9.18 -2.96 -2.41
CA PRO A 134 -10.57 -3.31 -2.12
C PRO A 134 -10.74 -4.77 -1.70
N HIS A 135 -11.56 -5.00 -0.69
CA HIS A 135 -11.67 -6.30 -0.03
C HIS A 135 -12.92 -7.09 -0.43
N PHE A 136 -13.89 -6.46 -1.10
CA PHE A 136 -15.21 -7.04 -1.36
C PHE A 136 -15.60 -6.91 -2.83
N GLU A 137 -16.27 -7.94 -3.34
CA GLU A 137 -16.82 -7.91 -4.69
C GLU A 137 -18.15 -7.13 -4.76
N ASN A 138 -18.89 -7.06 -3.65
CA ASN A 138 -20.22 -6.49 -3.59
C ASN A 138 -20.49 -5.78 -2.25
N GLU A 139 -21.53 -4.93 -2.26
CA GLU A 139 -21.93 -4.14 -1.09
C GLU A 139 -22.46 -4.97 0.07
N GLU A 140 -23.15 -6.09 -0.21
CA GLU A 140 -23.76 -6.92 0.82
C GLU A 140 -22.69 -7.47 1.78
N ASP A 141 -21.62 -8.02 1.24
CA ASP A 141 -20.51 -8.56 2.01
C ASP A 141 -19.75 -7.45 2.75
N ALA A 142 -19.56 -6.28 2.10
CA ALA A 142 -18.92 -5.13 2.73
C ALA A 142 -19.74 -4.61 3.92
N ILE A 143 -21.04 -4.42 3.76
CA ILE A 143 -21.95 -3.99 4.84
C ILE A 143 -21.95 -4.98 6.00
N LYS A 144 -22.00 -6.27 5.70
CA LYS A 144 -21.95 -7.32 6.72
C LYS A 144 -20.67 -7.29 7.53
N ALA A 145 -19.52 -7.16 6.86
CA ALA A 145 -18.23 -7.07 7.52
C ALA A 145 -18.10 -5.79 8.38
N LEU A 146 -18.45 -4.62 7.84
CA LEU A 146 -18.43 -3.36 8.57
C LEU A 146 -19.37 -3.37 9.79
N SER A 147 -20.55 -3.98 9.65
CA SER A 147 -21.49 -4.11 10.76
C SER A 147 -20.94 -4.98 11.88
N ALA A 148 -20.25 -6.07 11.54
CA ALA A 148 -19.58 -6.94 12.52
C ALA A 148 -18.46 -6.21 13.27
N MET A 149 -17.79 -5.26 12.60
CA MET A 149 -16.75 -4.40 13.21
C MET A 149 -17.32 -3.20 13.99
N GLY A 150 -18.66 -3.09 14.10
CA GLY A 150 -19.32 -1.96 14.78
C GLY A 150 -19.30 -0.64 14.00
N SER A 151 -19.03 -0.67 12.71
CA SER A 151 -19.02 0.49 11.81
C SER A 151 -20.19 0.40 10.81
N PRO A 152 -21.39 0.87 11.16
CA PRO A 152 -22.62 0.54 10.42
C PRO A 152 -22.89 1.41 9.18
N ILE A 153 -22.06 2.40 8.86
CA ILE A 153 -22.36 3.36 7.79
C ILE A 153 -21.55 3.00 6.54
N PHE A 154 -22.21 2.37 5.58
CA PHE A 154 -21.74 2.24 4.22
C PHE A 154 -22.23 3.46 3.40
N ASN A 155 -21.35 4.08 2.68
CA ASN A 155 -21.64 5.25 1.84
C ASN A 155 -20.88 5.16 0.51
N ASP A 156 -21.16 6.08 -0.42
CA ASP A 156 -20.54 6.09 -1.74
C ASP A 156 -19.00 6.09 -1.69
N HIS A 157 -18.42 6.80 -0.73
CA HIS A 157 -16.98 6.85 -0.56
C HIS A 157 -16.41 5.50 -0.13
N LEU A 158 -17.04 4.81 0.82
CA LEU A 158 -16.64 3.45 1.22
C LEU A 158 -16.84 2.45 0.08
N SER A 159 -17.88 2.61 -0.74
CA SER A 159 -18.06 1.83 -1.97
C SER A 159 -16.85 1.95 -2.90
N GLU A 160 -16.36 3.16 -3.13
CA GLU A 160 -15.21 3.40 -4.01
C GLU A 160 -13.90 2.77 -3.53
N ILE A 161 -13.68 2.70 -2.21
CA ILE A 161 -12.43 2.20 -1.63
C ILE A 161 -12.48 0.72 -1.24
N LEU A 162 -13.67 0.16 -0.98
CA LEU A 162 -13.81 -1.21 -0.49
C LEU A 162 -14.23 -2.22 -1.55
N LEU A 163 -14.82 -1.77 -2.67
CA LEU A 163 -15.38 -2.66 -3.68
C LEU A 163 -14.48 -2.78 -4.91
N ASP A 164 -14.33 -4.03 -5.35
CA ASP A 164 -13.77 -4.41 -6.65
C ASP A 164 -14.73 -5.38 -7.35
N PRO A 165 -15.74 -4.86 -8.07
CA PRO A 165 -16.74 -5.70 -8.72
C PRO A 165 -16.07 -6.67 -9.71
N LYS A 166 -16.40 -7.97 -9.57
CA LYS A 166 -15.82 -9.08 -10.35
C LYS A 166 -14.30 -9.23 -10.20
N TRP A 167 -13.70 -8.55 -9.24
CA TRP A 167 -12.26 -8.52 -9.04
C TRP A 167 -11.48 -8.03 -10.27
N ASP A 168 -12.07 -7.09 -11.03
CA ASP A 168 -11.48 -6.60 -12.28
C ASP A 168 -10.18 -5.83 -12.04
N ALA A 169 -10.11 -4.99 -10.98
CA ALA A 169 -8.89 -4.26 -10.65
C ALA A 169 -7.76 -5.21 -10.19
N HIS A 170 -8.06 -6.25 -9.41
CA HIS A 170 -7.08 -7.26 -9.03
C HIS A 170 -6.57 -8.03 -10.25
N ARG A 171 -7.46 -8.46 -11.15
CA ARG A 171 -7.10 -9.16 -12.38
C ARG A 171 -6.16 -8.32 -13.25
N ASP A 172 -6.51 -7.07 -13.48
CA ASP A 172 -5.69 -6.14 -14.26
C ASP A 172 -4.32 -5.92 -13.63
N MET A 173 -4.27 -5.77 -12.29
CA MET A 173 -3.03 -5.58 -11.56
C MET A 173 -2.12 -6.82 -11.69
N PHE A 174 -2.61 -8.04 -11.48
CA PHE A 174 -1.80 -9.26 -11.63
C PHE A 174 -1.27 -9.40 -13.06
N ASN A 175 -2.09 -9.17 -14.08
CA ASN A 175 -1.68 -9.22 -15.48
C ASN A 175 -0.53 -8.26 -15.77
N GLN A 176 -0.60 -7.03 -15.29
CA GLN A 176 0.43 -6.02 -15.51
C GLN A 176 1.69 -6.29 -14.70
N LEU A 177 1.57 -6.77 -13.46
CA LEU A 177 2.70 -7.10 -12.60
C LEU A 177 3.48 -8.32 -13.08
N SER A 178 2.86 -9.25 -13.81
CA SER A 178 3.53 -10.45 -14.33
C SER A 178 4.78 -10.12 -15.17
N THR A 179 4.79 -8.98 -15.85
CA THR A 179 5.93 -8.51 -16.66
C THR A 179 6.82 -7.51 -15.93
N ARG A 180 6.34 -6.89 -14.85
CA ARG A 180 7.02 -5.81 -14.13
C ARG A 180 7.73 -6.26 -12.84
N LEU A 181 7.40 -7.43 -12.31
CA LEU A 181 8.18 -7.98 -11.20
C LEU A 181 9.62 -8.24 -11.63
N SER A 182 10.56 -7.86 -10.78
CA SER A 182 11.97 -8.25 -10.90
C SER A 182 12.13 -9.77 -10.70
N ASP A 183 13.31 -10.30 -11.00
CA ASP A 183 13.61 -11.70 -10.72
C ASP A 183 13.55 -11.94 -9.21
N GLY A 184 12.64 -12.84 -8.79
CA GLY A 184 12.33 -13.07 -7.37
C GLY A 184 11.44 -12.01 -6.73
N GLY A 185 10.91 -11.05 -7.51
CA GLY A 185 9.97 -10.06 -7.05
C GLY A 185 8.66 -10.67 -6.55
N ARG A 186 8.02 -10.00 -5.61
CA ARG A 186 6.86 -10.51 -4.87
C ARG A 186 5.75 -9.48 -4.77
N ILE A 187 4.54 -9.99 -4.57
CA ILE A 187 3.34 -9.21 -4.24
C ILE A 187 2.86 -9.70 -2.88
N CYS A 188 2.61 -8.79 -1.96
CA CYS A 188 2.05 -9.05 -0.64
C CYS A 188 0.84 -8.14 -0.43
N LEU A 189 -0.36 -8.66 -0.62
CA LEU A 189 -1.60 -7.91 -0.48
C LEU A 189 -2.34 -8.29 0.79
N GLN A 190 -2.80 -7.30 1.53
CA GLN A 190 -3.73 -7.46 2.63
C GLN A 190 -5.13 -7.68 2.10
N LEU A 191 -5.83 -8.65 2.65
CA LEU A 191 -7.17 -9.05 2.23
C LEU A 191 -8.05 -9.37 3.46
N HIS A 192 -9.37 -9.28 3.30
CA HIS A 192 -10.34 -9.54 4.34
C HIS A 192 -11.10 -10.84 4.08
N SER A 193 -11.07 -11.77 5.03
CA SER A 193 -11.67 -13.11 4.87
C SER A 193 -13.20 -13.13 4.74
N GLY A 194 -13.86 -12.05 5.16
CA GLY A 194 -15.30 -11.86 4.96
C GLY A 194 -15.70 -11.52 3.51
N GLY A 195 -14.74 -11.06 2.69
CA GLY A 195 -14.99 -10.68 1.29
C GLY A 195 -14.33 -11.60 0.27
N SER A 196 -13.22 -12.25 0.65
CA SER A 196 -12.43 -13.07 -0.27
C SER A 196 -11.63 -14.14 0.45
N ASN A 197 -11.05 -15.05 -0.32
CA ASN A 197 -10.07 -16.01 0.15
C ASN A 197 -9.03 -16.25 -0.96
N VAL A 198 -8.01 -17.04 -0.67
CA VAL A 198 -6.94 -17.34 -1.64
C VAL A 198 -7.48 -17.96 -2.93
N ASP A 199 -8.52 -18.82 -2.84
CA ASP A 199 -9.12 -19.47 -4.00
C ASP A 199 -9.89 -18.48 -4.89
N THR A 200 -10.34 -17.35 -4.35
CA THR A 200 -10.94 -16.24 -5.12
C THR A 200 -9.96 -15.69 -6.14
N PHE A 201 -8.69 -15.51 -5.74
CA PHE A 201 -7.67 -14.88 -6.58
C PHE A 201 -6.85 -15.88 -7.39
N LYS A 202 -6.83 -17.15 -7.00
CA LYS A 202 -6.01 -18.18 -7.64
C LYS A 202 -6.19 -18.25 -9.18
N PRO A 203 -7.40 -18.27 -9.76
CA PRO A 203 -7.54 -18.31 -11.21
C PRO A 203 -6.88 -17.14 -11.92
N MET A 204 -7.06 -15.90 -11.42
CA MET A 204 -6.51 -14.70 -12.06
C MET A 204 -5.01 -14.56 -11.87
N VAL A 205 -4.47 -15.06 -10.76
CA VAL A 205 -3.02 -15.13 -10.52
C VAL A 205 -2.37 -16.13 -11.47
N GLU A 206 -2.96 -17.32 -11.65
CA GLU A 206 -2.46 -18.36 -12.56
C GLU A 206 -2.59 -17.93 -14.04
N GLU A 207 -3.70 -17.28 -14.44
CA GLU A 207 -3.88 -16.68 -15.78
C GLU A 207 -2.78 -15.66 -16.10
N ALA A 208 -2.35 -14.89 -15.12
CA ALA A 208 -1.25 -13.92 -15.26
C ALA A 208 0.15 -14.58 -15.31
N GLY A 209 0.25 -15.91 -15.18
CA GLY A 209 1.52 -16.62 -15.13
C GLY A 209 2.27 -16.45 -13.78
N LEU A 210 1.53 -16.09 -12.76
CA LEU A 210 2.01 -15.96 -11.38
C LEU A 210 1.53 -17.14 -10.54
N ARG A 211 2.04 -17.25 -9.31
CA ARG A 211 1.61 -18.28 -8.35
C ARG A 211 1.44 -17.70 -6.96
N ILE A 212 0.43 -18.15 -6.23
CA ILE A 212 0.29 -17.87 -4.80
C ILE A 212 1.23 -18.78 -4.04
N THR A 213 2.06 -18.21 -3.19
CA THR A 213 3.11 -18.92 -2.45
C THR A 213 2.84 -19.02 -0.95
N ALA A 214 2.08 -18.07 -0.39
CA ALA A 214 1.70 -18.10 1.00
C ALA A 214 0.35 -17.40 1.25
N LYS A 215 -0.32 -17.85 2.31
CA LYS A 215 -1.35 -17.12 3.04
C LYS A 215 -0.82 -16.94 4.47
N ILE A 216 -0.69 -15.71 4.90
CA ILE A 216 -0.18 -15.36 6.22
C ILE A 216 -1.32 -14.69 6.98
N GLU A 217 -1.76 -15.31 8.07
CA GLU A 217 -2.83 -14.72 8.90
C GLU A 217 -2.30 -13.50 9.65
N SER A 218 -3.12 -12.46 9.76
CA SER A 218 -2.80 -11.30 10.60
C SER A 218 -2.66 -11.71 12.06
N ILE A 219 -1.68 -11.15 12.74
CA ILE A 219 -1.49 -11.36 14.18
C ILE A 219 -2.45 -10.49 14.99
N GLN A 220 -2.83 -9.33 14.44
CA GLN A 220 -3.62 -8.34 15.14
C GLN A 220 -5.13 -8.42 14.85
N TYR A 221 -5.50 -8.88 13.65
CA TYR A 221 -6.87 -8.81 13.14
C TYR A 221 -7.34 -10.18 12.65
N GLN A 222 -8.34 -10.74 13.33
CA GLN A 222 -8.83 -12.11 13.08
C GLN A 222 -9.33 -12.34 11.65
N ASP A 223 -9.89 -11.32 11.00
CA ASP A 223 -10.49 -11.42 9.66
C ASP A 223 -9.56 -10.90 8.55
N ILE A 224 -8.31 -10.61 8.86
CA ILE A 224 -7.30 -10.12 7.91
C ILE A 224 -6.27 -11.20 7.64
N TYR A 225 -5.86 -11.30 6.39
CA TYR A 225 -4.74 -12.13 5.97
C TYR A 225 -3.93 -11.44 4.88
N TYR A 226 -2.71 -11.87 4.70
CA TYR A 226 -1.82 -11.42 3.64
C TYR A 226 -1.61 -12.55 2.64
N MET A 227 -1.82 -12.25 1.36
CA MET A 227 -1.57 -13.18 0.27
C MET A 227 -0.25 -12.84 -0.41
N GLU A 228 0.68 -13.81 -0.41
CA GLU A 228 1.93 -13.67 -1.15
C GLU A 228 1.79 -14.31 -2.53
N VAL A 229 2.24 -13.56 -3.56
CA VAL A 229 2.26 -14.00 -4.96
C VAL A 229 3.66 -13.80 -5.53
N GLN A 230 4.11 -14.72 -6.35
CA GLN A 230 5.40 -14.70 -7.06
C GLN A 230 5.23 -15.04 -8.53
N LYS A 231 6.27 -14.70 -9.29
CA LYS A 231 6.44 -15.14 -10.66
C LYS A 231 6.89 -16.58 -10.75
#